data_55e5510065d9be4673ebb39111793ac7
#
_entry.id   55e5510065d9be4673ebb39111793ac7
#
_cell.length_a   1.000
_cell.length_b   1.000
_cell.length_c   1.000
_cell.angle_alpha   90.00
_cell.angle_beta   90.00
_cell.angle_gamma   90.00
#
_symmetry.space_group_name_H-M   'P 1'
#
loop_
_entity.id
_entity.type
_entity.pdbx_description
1 polymer ?
#
loop_
_entity_poly.entity_id
_entity_poly.type
_entity_poly.pdbx_seq_one_letter_code
_entity_poly.pdbx_strand_id
1 'polypeptide(L)'
;MADAARGATAPPPGGSLPDEITIWEILVRLPPKSLLRCRAVCRAWRSATSTRQFLLAHHALQPALPLLYGYNFVGDEVESLDIIPFHQRAGADQPQLQLHPVARLEQDSDFHHLEACCDGLLVLSFRHTSVRDWRFAVCNPATRQYAPLPLPYGCNIEYSLLGMYRHIPTGDYRLLMYRDSVLMPHELVPDPPEDGSYIFTLGSGQPPRYIGFPDAQVLTYTFGSLLFRGCLHWHPPGSTITVFDTTTELFWQMRAPVVPGHAKLFQMDGMLGMPGFNDAATAIDIWVAQDYEREVWACKYRVDFSFADLTLQFGKLDESSWVVAVPWDGDVLLLINFGEWLLQVDIEGKLVATSHRRGLGPANLWLKQTLVQHTFFPTLEGYVANSAPFI
;
A
#
# COMPACT_ATOMS: atom_id res chain seq x y z
N MET A 1 81.74 -6.54 -13.52
CA MET A 1 80.64 -6.06 -14.40
C MET A 1 79.32 -6.64 -13.87
N ALA A 2 78.62 -5.86 -13.11
CA ALA A 2 77.36 -6.27 -12.51
C ALA A 2 76.25 -5.63 -13.29
N ASP A 3 75.40 -6.47 -13.84
CA ASP A 3 74.21 -6.04 -14.58
C ASP A 3 73.00 -5.95 -13.64
N ALA A 4 72.48 -4.75 -13.52
CA ALA A 4 71.35 -4.44 -12.63
C ALA A 4 70.05 -4.72 -13.34
N ALA A 5 69.42 -5.82 -12.99
CA ALA A 5 68.06 -6.10 -13.40
C ALA A 5 67.07 -5.11 -12.71
N ARG A 6 66.53 -4.18 -13.47
CA ARG A 6 65.37 -3.34 -13.05
C ARG A 6 64.15 -4.19 -12.89
N GLY A 7 63.73 -4.42 -11.66
CA GLY A 7 62.40 -4.96 -11.33
C GLY A 7 61.33 -3.98 -11.77
N ALA A 8 60.53 -4.35 -12.76
CA ALA A 8 59.30 -3.67 -13.09
C ALA A 8 58.29 -3.93 -11.98
N THR A 9 58.01 -2.92 -11.18
CA THR A 9 56.88 -2.91 -10.23
C THR A 9 55.59 -2.93 -11.04
N ALA A 10 54.82 -4.00 -10.89
CA ALA A 10 53.47 -4.09 -11.43
C ALA A 10 52.64 -2.94 -10.85
N PRO A 11 51.76 -2.29 -11.66
CA PRO A 11 50.89 -1.26 -11.15
C PRO A 11 49.96 -1.87 -10.08
N PRO A 12 49.59 -1.09 -9.03
CA PRO A 12 48.68 -1.58 -8.01
C PRO A 12 47.35 -1.95 -8.66
N PRO A 13 46.68 -3.03 -8.24
CA PRO A 13 45.38 -3.40 -8.78
C PRO A 13 44.44 -2.23 -8.56
N GLY A 14 43.78 -1.79 -9.63
CA GLY A 14 42.84 -0.69 -9.63
C GLY A 14 41.88 -0.88 -8.45
N GLY A 15 41.75 0.16 -7.61
CA GLY A 15 41.11 0.10 -6.31
C GLY A 15 39.64 -0.34 -6.44
N SER A 16 39.39 -1.63 -6.23
CA SER A 16 38.05 -2.12 -5.96
C SER A 16 37.62 -1.57 -4.60
N LEU A 17 36.42 -1.03 -4.52
CA LEU A 17 35.83 -0.64 -3.24
C LEU A 17 35.86 -1.86 -2.29
N PRO A 18 36.15 -1.65 -0.99
CA PRO A 18 36.02 -2.71 0.00
C PRO A 18 34.63 -3.32 -0.05
N ASP A 19 34.52 -4.65 0.05
CA ASP A 19 33.24 -5.38 0.02
C ASP A 19 32.27 -4.86 1.06
N GLU A 20 32.74 -4.43 2.22
CA GLU A 20 31.91 -3.88 3.29
C GLU A 20 31.21 -2.59 2.86
N ILE A 21 31.91 -1.67 2.20
CA ILE A 21 31.34 -0.43 1.67
C ILE A 21 30.34 -0.78 0.55
N THR A 22 30.72 -1.68 -0.35
CA THR A 22 29.83 -2.10 -1.45
C THR A 22 28.53 -2.67 -0.92
N ILE A 23 28.59 -3.54 0.09
CA ILE A 23 27.40 -4.23 0.64
C ILE A 23 26.55 -3.27 1.48
N TRP A 24 27.14 -2.55 2.43
CA TRP A 24 26.41 -1.81 3.45
C TRP A 24 26.14 -0.34 3.11
N GLU A 25 26.86 0.24 2.14
CA GLU A 25 26.58 1.63 1.71
C GLU A 25 25.92 1.71 0.34
N ILE A 26 26.16 0.73 -0.54
CA ILE A 26 25.63 0.75 -1.91
C ILE A 26 24.47 -0.24 -2.07
N LEU A 27 24.73 -1.55 -1.91
CA LEU A 27 23.74 -2.59 -2.22
C LEU A 27 22.51 -2.50 -1.30
N VAL A 28 22.69 -2.09 -0.04
CA VAL A 28 21.62 -1.93 0.93
C VAL A 28 20.61 -0.84 0.55
N ARG A 29 21.01 0.12 -0.28
CA ARG A 29 20.14 1.24 -0.75
C ARG A 29 19.46 0.99 -2.09
N LEU A 30 19.83 -0.07 -2.77
CA LEU A 30 19.25 -0.38 -4.09
C LEU A 30 17.78 -0.77 -3.98
N PRO A 31 16.96 -0.43 -4.99
CA PRO A 31 15.61 -1.01 -5.08
C PRO A 31 15.66 -2.55 -5.14
N PRO A 32 14.65 -3.27 -4.61
CA PRO A 32 14.63 -4.72 -4.54
C PRO A 32 14.96 -5.43 -5.86
N LYS A 33 14.38 -4.97 -6.96
CA LYS A 33 14.65 -5.52 -8.31
C LYS A 33 16.13 -5.41 -8.72
N SER A 34 16.77 -4.28 -8.41
CA SER A 34 18.20 -4.04 -8.69
C SER A 34 19.07 -4.89 -7.79
N LEU A 35 18.73 -5.01 -6.50
CA LEU A 35 19.44 -5.87 -5.58
C LEU A 35 19.37 -7.35 -5.99
N LEU A 36 18.20 -7.83 -6.44
CA LEU A 36 18.07 -9.21 -6.96
C LEU A 36 18.96 -9.44 -8.19
N ARG A 37 19.13 -8.45 -9.06
CA ARG A 37 20.08 -8.53 -10.19
C ARG A 37 21.52 -8.58 -9.72
N CYS A 38 21.88 -7.77 -8.71
CA CYS A 38 23.22 -7.79 -8.14
C CYS A 38 23.61 -9.14 -7.52
N ARG A 39 22.63 -9.91 -6.99
CA ARG A 39 22.88 -11.29 -6.51
C ARG A 39 23.33 -12.26 -7.60
N ALA A 40 23.10 -11.95 -8.86
CA ALA A 40 23.55 -12.75 -9.99
C ALA A 40 25.02 -12.45 -10.38
N VAL A 41 25.61 -11.34 -9.90
CA VAL A 41 26.96 -10.90 -10.29
C VAL A 41 28.04 -11.81 -9.68
N CYS A 42 27.97 -12.09 -8.37
CA CYS A 42 28.93 -12.99 -7.73
C CYS A 42 28.33 -13.68 -6.48
N ARG A 43 28.98 -14.79 -6.09
CA ARG A 43 28.54 -15.58 -4.92
C ARG A 43 28.66 -14.80 -3.61
N ALA A 44 29.67 -13.96 -3.44
CA ALA A 44 29.88 -13.16 -2.24
C ALA A 44 28.71 -12.18 -2.01
N TRP A 45 28.31 -11.43 -3.04
CA TRP A 45 27.18 -10.51 -2.97
C TRP A 45 25.87 -11.27 -2.71
N ARG A 46 25.67 -12.41 -3.37
CA ARG A 46 24.49 -13.24 -3.12
C ARG A 46 24.40 -13.69 -1.67
N SER A 47 25.52 -14.18 -1.11
CA SER A 47 25.58 -14.64 0.28
C SER A 47 25.31 -13.51 1.26
N ALA A 48 26.05 -12.42 1.15
CA ALA A 48 25.95 -11.27 2.06
C ALA A 48 24.55 -10.64 2.06
N THR A 49 23.97 -10.40 0.87
CA THR A 49 22.68 -9.75 0.72
C THR A 49 21.46 -10.67 0.99
N SER A 50 21.70 -11.96 1.24
CA SER A 50 20.64 -12.93 1.60
C SER A 50 20.50 -13.14 3.10
N THR A 51 21.38 -12.55 3.92
CA THR A 51 21.27 -12.65 5.37
C THR A 51 20.08 -11.89 5.90
N ARG A 52 19.43 -12.42 6.97
CA ARG A 52 18.27 -11.73 7.60
C ARG A 52 18.62 -10.33 8.05
N GLN A 53 19.83 -10.13 8.61
CA GLN A 53 20.31 -8.82 9.05
C GLN A 53 20.37 -7.82 7.89
N PHE A 54 20.96 -8.22 6.76
CA PHE A 54 21.00 -7.34 5.57
C PHE A 54 19.60 -7.04 5.04
N LEU A 55 18.73 -8.04 4.95
CA LEU A 55 17.36 -7.85 4.43
C LEU A 55 16.53 -6.89 5.30
N LEU A 56 16.69 -6.95 6.62
CA LEU A 56 16.02 -6.00 7.54
C LEU A 56 16.60 -4.58 7.38
N ALA A 57 17.93 -4.43 7.28
CA ALA A 57 18.56 -3.14 7.03
C ALA A 57 18.14 -2.56 5.67
N HIS A 58 18.13 -3.39 4.62
CA HIS A 58 17.65 -3.03 3.29
C HIS A 58 16.19 -2.55 3.34
N HIS A 59 15.31 -3.31 3.98
CA HIS A 59 13.90 -2.92 4.13
C HIS A 59 13.74 -1.61 4.89
N ALA A 60 14.52 -1.38 5.96
CA ALA A 60 14.46 -0.14 6.72
C ALA A 60 14.74 1.11 5.86
N LEU A 61 15.64 0.99 4.87
CA LEU A 61 16.05 2.06 3.96
C LEU A 61 15.15 2.22 2.72
N GLN A 62 14.26 1.26 2.43
CA GLN A 62 13.36 1.40 1.28
C GLN A 62 12.32 2.50 1.54
N PRO A 63 11.99 3.32 0.52
CA PRO A 63 10.90 4.27 0.64
C PRO A 63 9.55 3.56 0.69
N ALA A 64 8.61 4.13 1.44
CA ALA A 64 7.21 3.82 1.28
C ALA A 64 6.66 4.65 0.12
N LEU A 65 6.10 4.00 -0.89
CA LEU A 65 5.60 4.64 -2.10
C LEU A 65 4.09 4.49 -2.20
N PRO A 66 3.38 5.53 -2.64
CA PRO A 66 1.97 5.40 -2.96
C PRO A 66 1.76 4.26 -3.95
N LEU A 67 0.71 3.50 -3.76
CA LEU A 67 0.39 2.36 -4.60
C LEU A 67 -0.74 2.71 -5.55
N LEU A 68 -0.52 2.44 -6.83
CA LEU A 68 -1.55 2.43 -7.86
C LEU A 68 -1.91 0.99 -8.20
N TYR A 69 -3.14 0.76 -8.56
CA TYR A 69 -3.57 -0.45 -9.25
C TYR A 69 -3.85 -0.15 -10.72
N GLY A 70 -3.66 -1.13 -11.58
CA GLY A 70 -3.99 -1.01 -12.98
C GLY A 70 -4.58 -2.30 -13.51
N TYR A 71 -5.88 -2.31 -13.81
CA TYR A 71 -6.50 -3.43 -14.48
C TYR A 71 -6.14 -3.42 -15.97
N ASN A 72 -5.77 -4.59 -16.48
CA ASN A 72 -5.59 -4.83 -17.90
C ASN A 72 -6.82 -5.56 -18.43
N PHE A 73 -7.29 -5.12 -19.58
CA PHE A 73 -8.51 -5.64 -20.20
C PHE A 73 -8.20 -6.32 -21.53
N VAL A 74 -8.91 -7.42 -21.78
CA VAL A 74 -9.04 -8.03 -23.11
C VAL A 74 -10.52 -7.90 -23.50
N GLY A 75 -10.81 -6.97 -24.39
CA GLY A 75 -12.19 -6.54 -24.61
C GLY A 75 -12.77 -5.83 -23.39
N ASP A 76 -13.87 -6.37 -22.83
CA ASP A 76 -14.49 -5.86 -21.61
C ASP A 76 -14.16 -6.68 -20.35
N GLU A 77 -13.42 -7.78 -20.50
CA GLU A 77 -13.02 -8.65 -19.40
C GLU A 77 -11.69 -8.21 -18.81
N VAL A 78 -11.56 -8.28 -17.48
CA VAL A 78 -10.32 -7.99 -16.76
C VAL A 78 -9.45 -9.23 -16.81
N GLU A 79 -8.29 -9.13 -17.46
CA GLU A 79 -7.30 -10.22 -17.60
C GLU A 79 -6.30 -10.24 -16.44
N SER A 80 -5.85 -9.07 -16.01
CA SER A 80 -4.83 -9.00 -14.95
C SER A 80 -4.87 -7.68 -14.17
N LEU A 81 -4.28 -7.72 -12.97
CA LEU A 81 -4.10 -6.60 -12.06
C LEU A 81 -2.62 -6.27 -11.93
N ASP A 82 -2.21 -5.08 -12.33
CA ASP A 82 -0.89 -4.52 -12.08
C ASP A 82 -0.81 -3.88 -10.70
N ILE A 83 0.22 -4.22 -9.92
CA ILE A 83 0.61 -3.58 -8.67
C ILE A 83 1.73 -2.59 -8.97
N ILE A 84 1.44 -1.28 -8.88
CA ILE A 84 2.30 -0.23 -9.39
C ILE A 84 2.71 0.73 -8.26
N PRO A 85 3.92 0.62 -7.69
CA PRO A 85 4.45 1.67 -6.81
C PRO A 85 4.66 2.95 -7.62
N PHE A 86 4.13 4.05 -7.12
CA PHE A 86 4.22 5.32 -7.81
C PHE A 86 5.58 5.98 -7.54
N HIS A 87 6.44 5.93 -8.55
CA HIS A 87 7.71 6.64 -8.57
C HIS A 87 7.59 7.81 -9.52
N GLN A 88 7.57 9.02 -9.03
CA GLN A 88 7.76 10.11 -9.95
C GLN A 88 9.25 10.35 -10.20
N ARG A 89 9.65 10.16 -11.43
CA ARG A 89 10.76 10.85 -12.06
C ARG A 89 10.21 11.54 -13.29
N ALA A 90 9.43 12.59 -13.10
CA ALA A 90 9.17 13.49 -14.20
C ALA A 90 10.48 14.21 -14.49
N GLY A 91 11.19 13.80 -15.55
CA GLY A 91 12.09 14.72 -16.22
C GLY A 91 11.24 15.88 -16.75
N ALA A 92 11.74 17.09 -16.69
CA ALA A 92 11.03 18.32 -17.09
C ALA A 92 10.45 18.32 -18.53
N ASP A 93 10.75 17.29 -19.30
CA ASP A 93 10.38 17.15 -20.72
C ASP A 93 9.39 16.02 -21.04
N GLN A 94 8.86 15.29 -20.03
CA GLN A 94 7.93 14.17 -20.31
C GLN A 94 6.60 14.34 -19.56
N PRO A 95 5.53 14.78 -20.25
CA PRO A 95 4.20 14.96 -19.63
C PRO A 95 3.45 13.65 -19.39
N GLN A 96 4.00 12.50 -19.76
CA GLN A 96 3.38 11.19 -19.57
C GLN A 96 4.01 10.45 -18.39
N LEU A 97 3.16 9.93 -17.49
CA LEU A 97 3.56 9.08 -16.39
C LEU A 97 4.07 7.72 -16.91
N GLN A 98 5.31 7.39 -16.57
CA GLN A 98 5.85 6.06 -16.81
C GLN A 98 5.54 5.16 -15.61
N LEU A 99 4.61 4.25 -15.78
CA LEU A 99 4.14 3.34 -14.74
C LEU A 99 4.81 1.97 -14.92
N HIS A 100 5.53 1.53 -13.88
CA HIS A 100 6.23 0.25 -13.89
C HIS A 100 5.68 -0.65 -12.79
N PRO A 101 4.94 -1.71 -13.12
CA PRO A 101 4.44 -2.65 -12.12
C PRO A 101 5.61 -3.40 -11.45
N VAL A 102 5.48 -3.61 -10.14
CA VAL A 102 6.36 -4.49 -9.36
C VAL A 102 5.92 -5.94 -9.50
N ALA A 103 4.64 -6.17 -9.68
CA ALA A 103 4.04 -7.47 -9.94
C ALA A 103 2.75 -7.32 -10.76
N ARG A 104 2.35 -8.42 -11.39
CA ARG A 104 1.09 -8.59 -12.09
C ARG A 104 0.42 -9.85 -11.61
N LEU A 105 -0.88 -9.77 -11.34
CA LEU A 105 -1.72 -10.89 -10.92
C LEU A 105 -2.73 -11.21 -12.01
N GLU A 106 -2.85 -12.48 -12.34
CA GLU A 106 -3.87 -13.00 -13.24
C GLU A 106 -5.27 -12.89 -12.61
N GLN A 107 -6.28 -12.61 -13.43
CA GLN A 107 -7.67 -12.41 -13.02
C GLN A 107 -8.62 -13.39 -13.76
N ASP A 108 -8.16 -14.61 -14.00
CA ASP A 108 -8.94 -15.59 -14.76
C ASP A 108 -10.26 -15.97 -14.07
N SER A 109 -10.18 -16.76 -13.01
CA SER A 109 -11.35 -17.19 -12.23
C SER A 109 -11.60 -16.38 -10.97
N ASP A 110 -10.57 -15.66 -10.52
CA ASP A 110 -10.57 -14.87 -9.29
C ASP A 110 -10.34 -13.38 -9.62
N PHE A 111 -11.20 -12.51 -9.13
CA PHE A 111 -11.05 -11.07 -9.29
C PHE A 111 -10.46 -10.44 -8.02
N HIS A 112 -9.20 -10.01 -8.11
CA HIS A 112 -8.44 -9.50 -6.97
C HIS A 112 -8.56 -7.98 -6.82
N HIS A 113 -8.68 -7.54 -5.56
CA HIS A 113 -8.60 -6.14 -5.15
C HIS A 113 -7.52 -5.94 -4.09
N LEU A 114 -6.92 -4.76 -4.06
CA LEU A 114 -5.94 -4.37 -3.04
C LEU A 114 -6.66 -3.80 -1.84
N GLU A 115 -6.51 -4.42 -0.67
CA GLU A 115 -7.25 -4.05 0.54
C GLU A 115 -6.37 -3.38 1.61
N ALA A 116 -5.21 -3.91 1.90
CA ALA A 116 -4.32 -3.39 2.92
C ALA A 116 -2.85 -3.64 2.59
N CYS A 117 -1.98 -2.83 3.19
CA CYS A 117 -0.53 -2.97 3.05
C CYS A 117 0.16 -2.74 4.41
N CYS A 118 1.11 -3.63 4.74
CA CYS A 118 1.98 -3.46 5.89
C CYS A 118 3.35 -4.08 5.62
N ASP A 119 4.44 -3.31 5.84
CA ASP A 119 5.84 -3.76 5.69
C ASP A 119 6.15 -4.46 4.35
N GLY A 120 5.47 -4.06 3.26
CA GLY A 120 5.65 -4.62 1.92
C GLY A 120 4.83 -5.88 1.64
N LEU A 121 4.03 -6.32 2.58
CA LEU A 121 2.99 -7.30 2.39
C LEU A 121 1.70 -6.61 1.96
N LEU A 122 0.98 -7.22 1.04
CA LEU A 122 -0.36 -6.80 0.62
C LEU A 122 -1.38 -7.85 1.02
N VAL A 123 -2.54 -7.39 1.47
CA VAL A 123 -3.73 -8.20 1.57
C VAL A 123 -4.61 -7.90 0.37
N LEU A 124 -5.05 -8.95 -0.28
CA LEU A 124 -5.94 -8.93 -1.43
C LEU A 124 -7.27 -9.53 -0.98
N SER A 125 -8.38 -8.91 -1.37
CA SER A 125 -9.64 -9.62 -1.43
C SER A 125 -9.82 -10.19 -2.83
N PHE A 126 -10.45 -11.34 -2.93
CA PHE A 126 -10.79 -11.94 -4.21
C PHE A 126 -12.12 -12.69 -4.12
N ARG A 127 -12.78 -12.79 -5.25
CA ARG A 127 -14.03 -13.52 -5.38
C ARG A 127 -13.92 -14.46 -6.57
N HIS A 128 -14.06 -15.74 -6.28
CA HIS A 128 -14.13 -16.76 -7.33
C HIS A 128 -15.45 -16.59 -8.10
N THR A 129 -15.40 -16.67 -9.43
CA THR A 129 -16.58 -16.45 -10.29
C THR A 129 -17.73 -17.39 -10.02
N SER A 130 -17.46 -18.62 -9.54
CA SER A 130 -18.45 -19.64 -9.21
C SER A 130 -19.01 -19.55 -7.79
N VAL A 131 -18.40 -18.74 -6.91
CA VAL A 131 -18.76 -18.62 -5.48
C VAL A 131 -19.00 -17.14 -5.17
N ARG A 132 -20.07 -16.84 -4.41
CA ARG A 132 -20.40 -15.46 -4.06
C ARG A 132 -19.59 -14.90 -2.90
N ASP A 133 -18.80 -15.75 -2.22
CA ASP A 133 -18.08 -15.35 -1.01
C ASP A 133 -16.78 -14.64 -1.35
N TRP A 134 -16.55 -13.49 -0.71
CA TRP A 134 -15.28 -12.82 -0.72
C TRP A 134 -14.27 -13.57 0.14
N ARG A 135 -13.06 -13.71 -0.36
CA ARG A 135 -11.94 -14.35 0.33
C ARG A 135 -10.75 -13.42 0.36
N PHE A 136 -9.81 -13.71 1.24
CA PHE A 136 -8.59 -12.92 1.36
C PHE A 136 -7.37 -13.77 1.07
N ALA A 137 -6.33 -13.09 0.57
CA ALA A 137 -5.01 -13.65 0.42
C ALA A 137 -3.97 -12.64 0.87
N VAL A 138 -2.82 -13.13 1.33
CA VAL A 138 -1.65 -12.30 1.59
C VAL A 138 -0.61 -12.54 0.52
N CYS A 139 0.01 -11.47 0.02
CA CYS A 139 1.10 -11.59 -0.94
C CYS A 139 2.27 -10.65 -0.64
N ASN A 140 3.44 -11.03 -1.13
CA ASN A 140 4.61 -10.16 -1.22
C ASN A 140 4.95 -9.96 -2.72
N PRO A 141 4.63 -8.82 -3.32
CA PRO A 141 4.83 -8.61 -4.75
C PRO A 141 6.31 -8.61 -5.15
N ALA A 142 7.22 -8.17 -4.27
CA ALA A 142 8.65 -8.12 -4.57
C ALA A 142 9.31 -9.51 -4.63
N THR A 143 8.79 -10.49 -3.87
CA THR A 143 9.27 -11.89 -3.85
C THR A 143 8.34 -12.86 -4.55
N ARG A 144 7.21 -12.36 -5.10
CA ARG A 144 6.17 -13.18 -5.76
C ARG A 144 5.69 -14.34 -4.89
N GLN A 145 5.44 -14.07 -3.61
CA GLN A 145 4.85 -15.01 -2.67
C GLN A 145 3.37 -14.70 -2.51
N TYR A 146 2.54 -15.72 -2.49
CA TYR A 146 1.09 -15.61 -2.36
C TYR A 146 0.57 -16.77 -1.53
N ALA A 147 -0.39 -16.49 -0.65
CA ALA A 147 -1.11 -17.52 0.09
C ALA A 147 -2.55 -17.06 0.39
N PRO A 148 -3.56 -17.90 0.10
CA PRO A 148 -4.91 -17.70 0.61
C PRO A 148 -4.91 -17.71 2.14
N LEU A 149 -5.83 -16.96 2.76
CA LEU A 149 -5.98 -16.95 4.21
C LEU A 149 -7.05 -17.94 4.65
N PRO A 150 -6.76 -18.78 5.65
CA PRO A 150 -7.66 -19.80 6.15
C PRO A 150 -8.71 -19.21 7.09
N LEU A 151 -9.47 -18.22 6.62
CA LEU A 151 -10.57 -17.64 7.39
C LEU A 151 -11.78 -18.56 7.29
N PRO A 152 -12.64 -18.60 8.33
CA PRO A 152 -13.89 -19.33 8.25
C PRO A 152 -14.81 -18.60 7.24
N TYR A 153 -14.97 -19.20 6.07
CA TYR A 153 -15.92 -18.76 5.05
C TYR A 153 -17.15 -19.69 5.08
N GLY A 154 -18.28 -19.14 4.79
CA GLY A 154 -19.54 -19.90 4.67
C GLY A 154 -20.66 -18.98 4.27
N CYS A 155 -21.79 -19.55 3.86
CA CYS A 155 -22.93 -18.79 3.32
C CYS A 155 -23.47 -17.69 4.25
N ASN A 156 -23.00 -17.62 5.50
CA ASN A 156 -23.51 -16.69 6.51
C ASN A 156 -22.39 -15.97 7.30
N ILE A 157 -21.13 -16.04 6.86
CA ILE A 157 -20.02 -15.38 7.54
C ILE A 157 -19.26 -14.54 6.52
N GLU A 158 -19.42 -13.23 6.63
CA GLU A 158 -18.71 -12.27 5.81
C GLU A 158 -17.82 -11.39 6.69
N TYR A 159 -16.55 -11.32 6.35
CA TYR A 159 -15.60 -10.40 6.98
C TYR A 159 -15.22 -9.31 6.00
N SER A 160 -15.32 -8.07 6.44
CA SER A 160 -14.70 -6.92 5.78
C SER A 160 -13.33 -6.65 6.39
N LEU A 161 -12.32 -6.42 5.57
CA LEU A 161 -11.00 -6.05 6.08
C LEU A 161 -10.98 -4.57 6.43
N LEU A 162 -10.64 -4.24 7.67
CA LEU A 162 -10.45 -2.87 8.13
C LEU A 162 -8.99 -2.43 7.99
N GLY A 163 -8.02 -3.34 8.14
CA GLY A 163 -6.63 -3.00 7.98
C GLY A 163 -5.66 -4.12 8.35
N MET A 164 -4.38 -3.89 8.09
CA MET A 164 -3.29 -4.80 8.44
C MET A 164 -2.22 -4.04 9.23
N TYR A 165 -1.68 -4.67 10.26
CA TYR A 165 -0.62 -4.09 11.07
C TYR A 165 0.34 -5.15 11.62
N ARG A 166 1.51 -4.69 12.01
CA ARG A 166 2.46 -5.50 12.77
C ARG A 166 2.28 -5.19 14.25
N HIS A 167 1.90 -6.19 15.03
CA HIS A 167 1.77 -6.06 16.48
C HIS A 167 3.15 -6.00 17.12
N ILE A 168 3.54 -4.82 17.63
CA ILE A 168 4.89 -4.57 18.13
C ILE A 168 5.32 -5.53 19.25
N PRO A 169 4.48 -5.83 20.27
CA PRO A 169 4.88 -6.71 21.38
C PRO A 169 5.25 -8.13 20.96
N THR A 170 4.56 -8.71 19.97
CA THR A 170 4.80 -10.10 19.53
C THR A 170 5.58 -10.19 18.21
N GLY A 171 5.61 -9.11 17.43
CA GLY A 171 6.19 -9.07 16.10
C GLY A 171 5.35 -9.72 15.00
N ASP A 172 4.16 -10.22 15.34
CA ASP A 172 3.25 -10.88 14.41
C ASP A 172 2.52 -9.88 13.51
N TYR A 173 2.17 -10.33 12.30
CA TYR A 173 1.27 -9.60 11.44
C TYR A 173 -0.17 -9.98 11.74
N ARG A 174 -1.02 -8.97 11.89
CA ARG A 174 -2.43 -9.12 12.24
C ARG A 174 -3.33 -8.39 11.26
N LEU A 175 -4.49 -8.97 11.01
CA LEU A 175 -5.57 -8.37 10.25
C LEU A 175 -6.67 -7.93 11.22
N LEU A 176 -7.05 -6.67 11.12
CA LEU A 176 -8.24 -6.15 11.78
C LEU A 176 -9.39 -6.28 10.79
N MET A 177 -10.45 -6.97 11.20
CA MET A 177 -11.59 -7.30 10.36
C MET A 177 -12.88 -6.93 11.09
N TYR A 178 -13.93 -6.66 10.33
CA TYR A 178 -15.27 -6.48 10.83
C TYR A 178 -16.17 -7.58 10.29
N ARG A 179 -16.97 -8.19 11.16
CA ARG A 179 -17.99 -9.14 10.78
C ARG A 179 -19.36 -8.48 10.88
N ASP A 180 -20.17 -8.67 9.81
CA ASP A 180 -21.53 -8.20 9.74
C ASP A 180 -22.44 -9.35 9.29
N SER A 181 -23.46 -9.66 10.09
CA SER A 181 -24.44 -10.69 9.79
C SER A 181 -25.66 -10.17 9.02
N VAL A 182 -25.76 -8.84 8.81
CA VAL A 182 -26.96 -8.20 8.23
C VAL A 182 -27.15 -8.52 6.76
N LEU A 183 -26.11 -8.99 6.06
CA LEU A 183 -26.15 -9.19 4.61
C LEU A 183 -26.80 -10.51 4.17
N MET A 184 -27.16 -11.43 5.08
CA MET A 184 -27.81 -12.69 4.71
C MET A 184 -28.99 -13.03 5.64
N PRO A 185 -30.15 -13.46 5.11
CA PRO A 185 -31.26 -13.93 5.93
C PRO A 185 -30.87 -15.21 6.68
N HIS A 186 -31.18 -15.19 7.96
CA HIS A 186 -30.90 -16.21 8.97
C HIS A 186 -31.26 -17.64 8.54
N GLU A 187 -30.35 -18.39 7.99
CA GLU A 187 -30.41 -19.84 8.02
C GLU A 187 -29.57 -20.33 9.21
N LEU A 188 -30.28 -20.85 10.18
CA LEU A 188 -29.93 -21.57 11.40
C LEU A 188 -28.49 -22.06 11.53
N VAL A 189 -27.55 -21.17 11.85
CA VAL A 189 -26.30 -21.56 12.48
C VAL A 189 -26.58 -21.58 13.98
N PRO A 190 -26.46 -22.70 14.68
CA PRO A 190 -26.53 -22.69 16.12
C PRO A 190 -25.35 -21.86 16.65
N ASP A 191 -25.63 -20.82 17.40
CA ASP A 191 -24.66 -19.94 18.05
C ASP A 191 -23.77 -19.14 17.05
N PRO A 192 -24.37 -18.19 16.27
CA PRO A 192 -23.59 -17.38 15.36
C PRO A 192 -22.61 -16.50 16.13
N PRO A 193 -21.35 -16.36 15.66
CA PRO A 193 -20.42 -15.40 16.26
C PRO A 193 -21.03 -13.99 16.27
N GLU A 194 -20.69 -13.20 17.27
CA GLU A 194 -21.18 -11.82 17.42
C GLU A 194 -20.72 -10.92 16.27
N ASP A 195 -21.55 -9.95 15.86
CA ASP A 195 -21.14 -8.89 14.96
C ASP A 195 -20.17 -7.95 15.65
N GLY A 196 -19.17 -7.48 14.93
CA GLY A 196 -18.16 -6.60 15.49
C GLY A 196 -16.76 -6.86 14.95
N SER A 197 -15.78 -6.32 15.65
CA SER A 197 -14.39 -6.36 15.21
C SER A 197 -13.67 -7.61 15.69
N TYR A 198 -12.82 -8.13 14.81
CA TYR A 198 -12.02 -9.34 15.01
C TYR A 198 -10.58 -9.11 14.62
N ILE A 199 -9.67 -9.82 15.27
CA ILE A 199 -8.25 -9.86 14.95
C ILE A 199 -7.86 -11.27 14.52
N PHE A 200 -7.29 -11.39 13.32
CA PHE A 200 -6.70 -12.61 12.80
C PHE A 200 -5.18 -12.47 12.74
N THR A 201 -4.46 -13.40 13.36
CA THR A 201 -2.99 -13.43 13.37
C THR A 201 -2.48 -14.35 12.28
N LEU A 202 -1.69 -13.82 11.35
CA LEU A 202 -1.15 -14.57 10.22
C LEU A 202 -0.24 -15.71 10.69
N GLY A 203 -0.53 -16.92 10.21
CA GLY A 203 0.27 -18.12 10.51
C GLY A 203 0.09 -18.70 11.91
N SER A 204 -0.86 -18.19 12.71
CA SER A 204 -1.11 -18.72 14.06
C SER A 204 -1.87 -20.05 14.08
N GLY A 205 -2.58 -20.40 13.00
CA GLY A 205 -3.50 -21.54 12.97
C GLY A 205 -4.72 -21.39 13.89
N GLN A 206 -4.90 -20.22 14.50
CA GLN A 206 -6.03 -19.95 15.39
C GLN A 206 -7.13 -19.17 14.65
N PRO A 207 -8.41 -19.35 15.03
CA PRO A 207 -9.51 -18.58 14.45
C PRO A 207 -9.38 -17.08 14.83
N PRO A 208 -10.09 -16.19 14.12
CA PRO A 208 -10.16 -14.78 14.47
C PRO A 208 -10.68 -14.57 15.89
N ARG A 209 -10.02 -13.69 16.65
CA ARG A 209 -10.37 -13.33 18.02
C ARG A 209 -11.28 -12.10 18.04
N TYR A 210 -12.44 -12.22 18.67
CA TYR A 210 -13.36 -11.10 18.89
C TYR A 210 -12.77 -10.05 19.84
N ILE A 211 -12.92 -8.77 19.50
CA ILE A 211 -12.44 -7.63 20.31
C ILE A 211 -13.54 -6.60 20.60
N GLY A 212 -14.77 -6.87 20.18
CA GLY A 212 -15.88 -5.94 20.36
C GLY A 212 -15.95 -4.86 19.30
N PHE A 213 -16.39 -3.67 19.66
CA PHE A 213 -16.59 -2.50 18.82
C PHE A 213 -17.54 -2.76 17.64
N PRO A 214 -18.85 -2.95 17.90
CA PRO A 214 -19.86 -3.20 16.88
C PRO A 214 -20.06 -2.01 15.91
N ASP A 215 -19.74 -0.77 16.36
CA ASP A 215 -19.87 0.43 15.54
C ASP A 215 -18.81 0.55 14.44
N ALA A 216 -17.85 -0.38 14.38
CA ALA A 216 -16.83 -0.39 13.33
C ALA A 216 -17.39 -0.66 11.92
N GLN A 217 -18.65 -1.02 11.77
CA GLN A 217 -19.31 -1.19 10.49
C GLN A 217 -19.15 0.03 9.58
N VAL A 218 -19.22 1.24 10.13
CA VAL A 218 -19.03 2.48 9.37
C VAL A 218 -17.66 2.53 8.68
N LEU A 219 -16.65 1.84 9.21
CA LEU A 219 -15.30 1.80 8.65
C LEU A 219 -15.20 0.93 7.40
N THR A 220 -16.13 0.00 7.17
CA THR A 220 -16.16 -0.85 5.97
C THR A 220 -16.46 -0.04 4.71
N TYR A 221 -17.05 1.14 4.87
CA TYR A 221 -17.35 2.08 3.78
C TYR A 221 -16.21 3.09 3.54
N THR A 222 -15.11 3.01 4.30
CA THR A 222 -13.95 3.89 4.10
C THR A 222 -12.97 3.28 3.11
N PHE A 223 -12.11 4.12 2.51
CA PHE A 223 -11.13 3.70 1.51
C PHE A 223 -9.80 3.22 2.13
N GLY A 224 -9.86 2.27 3.05
CA GLY A 224 -8.69 1.73 3.73
C GLY A 224 -8.22 2.55 4.92
N SER A 225 -7.27 2.02 5.65
CA SER A 225 -6.66 2.64 6.83
C SER A 225 -5.28 3.22 6.52
N LEU A 226 -4.90 4.28 7.23
CA LEU A 226 -3.53 4.78 7.27
C LEU A 226 -2.86 4.34 8.57
N LEU A 227 -1.72 3.66 8.49
CA LEU A 227 -0.88 3.39 9.66
C LEU A 227 -0.02 4.63 9.96
N PHE A 228 -0.27 5.28 11.10
CA PHE A 228 0.47 6.45 11.55
C PHE A 228 0.72 6.36 13.06
N ARG A 229 1.97 6.60 13.51
CA ARG A 229 2.39 6.52 14.93
C ARG A 229 1.97 5.23 15.65
N GLY A 230 1.99 4.08 14.93
CA GLY A 230 1.59 2.80 15.51
C GLY A 230 0.08 2.60 15.66
N CYS A 231 -0.74 3.47 15.08
CA CYS A 231 -2.20 3.36 15.07
C CYS A 231 -2.74 3.33 13.64
N LEU A 232 -3.81 2.57 13.41
CA LEU A 232 -4.57 2.63 12.17
C LEU A 232 -5.61 3.75 12.28
N HIS A 233 -5.77 4.52 11.21
CA HIS A 233 -6.67 5.68 11.16
C HIS A 233 -7.61 5.58 9.98
N TRP A 234 -8.89 5.87 10.20
CA TRP A 234 -9.94 5.97 9.20
C TRP A 234 -10.67 7.28 9.35
N HIS A 235 -11.00 7.92 8.23
CA HIS A 235 -11.86 9.09 8.21
C HIS A 235 -13.23 8.70 7.61
N PRO A 236 -14.20 8.23 8.42
CA PRO A 236 -15.57 8.08 7.96
C PRO A 236 -16.19 9.45 7.69
N PRO A 237 -17.33 9.52 6.97
CA PRO A 237 -18.03 10.79 6.78
C PRO A 237 -18.37 11.43 8.12
N GLY A 238 -17.97 12.70 8.30
CA GLY A 238 -18.20 13.43 9.54
C GLY A 238 -17.03 14.29 9.98
N SER A 239 -16.95 14.53 11.28
CA SER A 239 -15.92 15.38 11.93
C SER A 239 -14.98 14.59 12.83
N THR A 240 -14.96 13.27 12.71
CA THR A 240 -14.14 12.40 13.55
C THR A 240 -13.32 11.43 12.74
N ILE A 241 -12.10 11.17 13.17
CA ILE A 241 -11.26 10.08 12.70
C ILE A 241 -11.35 8.96 13.72
N THR A 242 -11.66 7.76 13.29
CA THR A 242 -11.57 6.57 14.14
C THR A 242 -10.14 6.07 14.14
N VAL A 243 -9.63 5.74 15.31
CA VAL A 243 -8.24 5.31 15.52
C VAL A 243 -8.23 3.98 16.25
N PHE A 244 -7.34 3.08 15.83
CA PHE A 244 -7.09 1.81 16.48
C PHE A 244 -5.61 1.70 16.85
N ASP A 245 -5.32 1.62 18.14
CA ASP A 245 -3.96 1.40 18.66
C ASP A 245 -3.53 -0.05 18.40
N THR A 246 -2.50 -0.25 17.58
CA THR A 246 -2.02 -1.57 17.20
C THR A 246 -1.26 -2.31 18.31
N THR A 247 -0.97 -1.65 19.44
CA THR A 247 -0.28 -2.23 20.60
C THR A 247 -1.27 -2.68 21.66
N THR A 248 -2.22 -1.81 22.01
CA THR A 248 -3.25 -2.11 23.02
C THR A 248 -4.49 -2.77 22.42
N GLU A 249 -4.66 -2.67 21.10
CA GLU A 249 -5.81 -3.18 20.34
C GLU A 249 -7.14 -2.56 20.78
N LEU A 250 -7.10 -1.27 21.10
CA LEU A 250 -8.26 -0.49 21.52
C LEU A 250 -8.59 0.58 20.48
N PHE A 251 -9.88 0.84 20.30
CA PHE A 251 -10.39 1.93 19.48
C PHE A 251 -10.60 3.20 20.28
N TRP A 252 -10.37 4.34 19.63
CA TRP A 252 -10.73 5.66 20.11
C TRP A 252 -11.05 6.59 18.93
N GLN A 253 -11.51 7.81 19.22
CA GLN A 253 -11.86 8.79 18.19
C GLN A 253 -11.13 10.09 18.45
N MET A 254 -10.68 10.75 17.38
CA MET A 254 -10.14 12.10 17.40
C MET A 254 -10.96 13.04 16.49
N ARG A 255 -11.00 14.32 16.85
CA ARG A 255 -11.67 15.33 16.02
C ARG A 255 -10.85 15.64 14.78
N ALA A 256 -11.57 15.91 13.69
CA ALA A 256 -10.99 16.30 12.41
C ALA A 256 -11.76 17.48 11.82
N PRO A 257 -11.18 18.22 10.88
CA PRO A 257 -11.93 19.18 10.07
C PRO A 257 -13.09 18.50 9.34
N VAL A 258 -14.20 19.18 9.23
CA VAL A 258 -15.32 18.72 8.39
C VAL A 258 -14.93 18.98 6.93
N VAL A 259 -14.90 17.93 6.13
CA VAL A 259 -14.68 18.00 4.68
C VAL A 259 -15.82 17.32 3.97
N PRO A 260 -16.28 17.84 2.82
CA PRO A 260 -17.29 17.17 2.00
C PRO A 260 -16.80 15.79 1.53
N GLY A 261 -17.65 14.78 1.67
CA GLY A 261 -17.34 13.42 1.21
C GLY A 261 -16.34 12.66 2.07
N HIS A 262 -15.70 11.66 1.47
CA HIS A 262 -14.69 10.84 2.12
C HIS A 262 -13.30 11.41 1.89
N ALA A 263 -12.58 11.76 2.96
CA ALA A 263 -11.19 12.16 2.88
C ALA A 263 -10.27 10.96 3.02
N LYS A 264 -9.24 10.91 2.17
CA LYS A 264 -8.17 9.91 2.25
C LYS A 264 -7.03 10.46 3.08
N LEU A 265 -6.80 9.85 4.23
CA LEU A 265 -5.71 10.26 5.13
C LEU A 265 -4.35 9.95 4.49
N PHE A 266 -3.38 10.80 4.75
CA PHE A 266 -1.99 10.60 4.31
C PHE A 266 -1.01 11.06 5.41
N GLN A 267 0.26 10.70 5.26
CA GLN A 267 1.33 11.16 6.14
C GLN A 267 2.28 12.06 5.37
N MET A 268 2.63 13.22 5.95
CA MET A 268 3.60 14.16 5.40
C MET A 268 4.41 14.79 6.54
N ASP A 269 5.74 14.79 6.41
CA ASP A 269 6.67 15.42 7.38
C ASP A 269 6.41 14.99 8.84
N GLY A 270 6.02 13.71 9.04
CA GLY A 270 5.69 13.18 10.36
C GLY A 270 4.35 13.67 10.93
N MET A 271 3.53 14.34 10.13
CA MET A 271 2.18 14.80 10.46
C MET A 271 1.13 13.96 9.73
N LEU A 272 -0.04 13.81 10.37
CA LEU A 272 -1.24 13.26 9.76
C LEU A 272 -1.87 14.35 8.89
N GLY A 273 -2.21 14.02 7.65
CA GLY A 273 -2.81 14.93 6.69
C GLY A 273 -4.12 14.41 6.12
N MET A 274 -4.93 15.32 5.60
CA MET A 274 -6.22 15.05 5.00
C MET A 274 -6.52 16.06 3.89
N PRO A 275 -6.64 15.61 2.61
CA PRO A 275 -7.13 16.46 1.53
C PRO A 275 -8.65 16.46 1.56
N GLY A 276 -9.27 17.56 1.21
CA GLY A 276 -10.71 17.67 1.07
C GLY A 276 -11.09 18.74 0.07
N PHE A 277 -12.15 18.51 -0.70
CA PHE A 277 -12.73 19.56 -1.52
C PHE A 277 -13.34 20.64 -0.63
N ASN A 278 -13.26 21.90 -1.05
CA ASN A 278 -14.05 22.94 -0.43
C ASN A 278 -15.55 22.77 -0.81
N ASP A 279 -16.45 23.46 -0.09
CA ASP A 279 -17.90 23.35 -0.30
C ASP A 279 -18.35 23.69 -1.73
N ALA A 280 -17.61 24.56 -2.41
CA ALA A 280 -17.88 24.95 -3.78
C ALA A 280 -17.27 24.00 -4.83
N ALA A 281 -16.49 22.99 -4.40
CA ALA A 281 -15.70 22.10 -5.24
C ALA A 281 -14.79 22.83 -6.24
N THR A 282 -14.28 24.02 -5.88
CA THR A 282 -13.38 24.83 -6.71
C THR A 282 -11.93 24.75 -6.27
N ALA A 283 -11.67 24.20 -5.09
CA ALA A 283 -10.33 24.03 -4.54
C ALA A 283 -10.25 22.75 -3.70
N ILE A 284 -9.03 22.27 -3.53
CA ILE A 284 -8.71 21.22 -2.57
C ILE A 284 -7.92 21.84 -1.42
N ASP A 285 -8.48 21.77 -0.23
CA ASP A 285 -7.82 22.16 1.01
C ASP A 285 -7.04 20.96 1.55
N ILE A 286 -5.77 21.17 1.92
CA ILE A 286 -4.92 20.16 2.52
C ILE A 286 -4.71 20.51 3.97
N TRP A 287 -5.38 19.77 4.83
CA TRP A 287 -5.31 19.90 6.28
C TRP A 287 -4.21 19.03 6.85
N VAL A 288 -3.52 19.52 7.88
CA VAL A 288 -2.51 18.76 8.63
C VAL A 288 -2.74 18.92 10.12
N ALA A 289 -2.55 17.84 10.87
CA ALA A 289 -2.58 17.86 12.33
C ALA A 289 -1.27 18.46 12.84
N GLN A 290 -1.27 19.74 13.17
CA GLN A 290 -0.12 20.44 13.75
C GLN A 290 0.23 19.92 15.15
N ASP A 291 -0.79 19.62 15.95
CA ASP A 291 -0.66 18.95 17.24
C ASP A 291 -1.63 17.77 17.26
N TYR A 292 -1.06 16.58 17.06
CA TYR A 292 -1.82 15.34 17.00
C TYR A 292 -2.52 15.02 18.34
N GLU A 293 -1.83 15.23 19.47
CA GLU A 293 -2.34 14.89 20.80
C GLU A 293 -3.45 15.86 21.25
N ARG A 294 -3.40 17.10 20.81
CA ARG A 294 -4.42 18.12 21.08
C ARG A 294 -5.47 18.25 19.98
N GLU A 295 -5.35 17.44 18.94
CA GLU A 295 -6.28 17.43 17.80
C GLU A 295 -6.37 18.81 17.10
N VAL A 296 -5.24 19.55 17.01
CA VAL A 296 -5.18 20.85 16.38
C VAL A 296 -4.82 20.71 14.92
N TRP A 297 -5.75 21.10 14.04
CA TRP A 297 -5.60 21.04 12.61
C TRP A 297 -5.44 22.43 12.01
N ALA A 298 -4.65 22.54 10.93
CA ALA A 298 -4.53 23.73 10.12
C ALA A 298 -4.57 23.39 8.64
N CYS A 299 -5.19 24.25 7.84
CA CYS A 299 -5.07 24.18 6.40
C CYS A 299 -3.67 24.66 6.00
N LYS A 300 -2.84 23.72 5.51
CA LYS A 300 -1.46 23.99 5.13
C LYS A 300 -1.38 24.52 3.69
N TYR A 301 -2.18 23.94 2.79
CA TYR A 301 -2.24 24.32 1.38
C TYR A 301 -3.69 24.43 0.93
N ARG A 302 -3.93 25.34 0.00
CA ARG A 302 -5.15 25.44 -0.79
C ARG A 302 -4.75 25.41 -2.25
N VAL A 303 -5.22 24.41 -2.95
CA VAL A 303 -4.94 24.20 -4.37
C VAL A 303 -6.18 24.53 -5.16
N ASP A 304 -6.16 25.65 -5.86
CA ASP A 304 -7.28 26.10 -6.68
C ASP A 304 -7.28 25.38 -8.03
N PHE A 305 -8.46 24.92 -8.46
CA PHE A 305 -8.64 24.25 -9.75
C PHE A 305 -9.74 24.92 -10.54
N SER A 306 -9.51 25.00 -11.85
CA SER A 306 -10.61 25.17 -12.77
C SER A 306 -11.20 23.82 -13.15
N PHE A 307 -12.15 23.32 -12.35
CA PHE A 307 -12.88 22.08 -12.71
C PHE A 307 -13.55 22.19 -14.09
N ALA A 308 -13.97 23.42 -14.49
CA ALA A 308 -14.51 23.62 -15.82
C ALA A 308 -13.50 23.28 -16.91
N ASP A 309 -12.25 23.72 -16.76
CA ASP A 309 -11.19 23.44 -17.73
C ASP A 309 -10.82 21.95 -17.74
N LEU A 310 -10.72 21.31 -16.56
CA LEU A 310 -10.48 19.88 -16.45
C LEU A 310 -11.63 19.07 -17.07
N THR A 311 -12.88 19.47 -16.83
CA THR A 311 -14.05 18.82 -17.41
C THR A 311 -14.09 18.97 -18.93
N LEU A 312 -13.68 20.10 -19.46
CA LEU A 312 -13.59 20.30 -20.91
C LEU A 312 -12.50 19.45 -21.55
N GLN A 313 -11.37 19.23 -20.85
CA GLN A 313 -10.23 18.51 -21.36
C GLN A 313 -10.31 16.99 -21.15
N PHE A 314 -10.82 16.53 -20.01
CA PHE A 314 -10.75 15.14 -19.57
C PHE A 314 -12.13 14.48 -19.41
N GLY A 315 -13.22 15.19 -19.60
CA GLY A 315 -14.60 14.68 -19.45
C GLY A 315 -15.23 15.09 -18.13
N LYS A 316 -16.34 14.46 -17.76
CA LYS A 316 -17.07 14.78 -16.53
C LYS A 316 -16.45 14.12 -15.31
N LEU A 317 -16.44 14.85 -14.20
CA LEU A 317 -16.21 14.27 -12.88
C LEU A 317 -17.38 13.32 -12.57
N ASP A 318 -17.09 12.09 -12.25
CA ASP A 318 -18.09 11.12 -11.79
C ASP A 318 -18.00 10.93 -10.26
N GLU A 319 -18.94 10.21 -9.68
CA GLU A 319 -18.97 9.93 -8.24
C GLU A 319 -17.78 9.10 -7.78
N SER A 320 -17.07 8.43 -8.71
CA SER A 320 -15.86 7.65 -8.44
C SER A 320 -14.58 8.49 -8.50
N SER A 321 -14.70 9.76 -8.88
CA SER A 321 -13.55 10.67 -8.93
C SER A 321 -13.10 11.04 -7.53
N TRP A 322 -11.81 10.90 -7.27
CA TRP A 322 -11.24 11.13 -5.94
C TRP A 322 -9.79 11.63 -5.99
N VAL A 323 -9.36 12.19 -4.87
CA VAL A 323 -8.06 12.82 -4.72
C VAL A 323 -7.24 12.10 -3.67
N VAL A 324 -5.99 11.84 -4.00
CA VAL A 324 -4.97 11.39 -3.05
C VAL A 324 -3.85 12.40 -2.99
N ALA A 325 -3.55 12.89 -1.81
CA ALA A 325 -2.37 13.69 -1.57
C ALA A 325 -1.15 12.79 -1.33
N VAL A 326 -0.09 13.04 -2.08
CA VAL A 326 1.16 12.30 -2.01
C VAL A 326 2.27 13.25 -1.58
N PRO A 327 2.99 13.01 -0.48
CA PRO A 327 4.17 13.78 -0.11
C PRO A 327 5.23 13.68 -1.19
N TRP A 328 5.80 14.80 -1.56
CA TRP A 328 6.78 14.88 -2.64
C TRP A 328 7.84 15.96 -2.35
N ASP A 329 9.09 15.54 -2.16
CA ASP A 329 10.27 16.42 -2.02
C ASP A 329 10.06 17.66 -1.12
N GLY A 330 9.44 17.44 0.06
CA GLY A 330 9.08 18.49 1.02
C GLY A 330 7.76 19.21 0.71
N ASP A 331 7.08 18.84 -0.35
CA ASP A 331 5.82 19.39 -0.82
C ASP A 331 4.73 18.32 -0.96
N VAL A 332 3.59 18.65 -1.55
CA VAL A 332 2.49 17.73 -1.81
C VAL A 332 2.17 17.70 -3.29
N LEU A 333 1.98 16.51 -3.81
CA LEU A 333 1.48 16.26 -5.14
C LEU A 333 0.07 15.66 -5.02
N LEU A 334 -0.85 16.12 -5.85
CA LEU A 334 -2.19 15.55 -5.91
C LEU A 334 -2.30 14.58 -7.07
N LEU A 335 -2.75 13.37 -6.76
CA LEU A 335 -3.20 12.40 -7.75
C LEU A 335 -4.73 12.46 -7.80
N ILE A 336 -5.25 12.86 -8.95
CA ILE A 336 -6.69 12.99 -9.17
C ILE A 336 -7.11 11.94 -10.17
N ASN A 337 -8.01 11.04 -9.75
CA ASN A 337 -8.65 10.12 -10.68
C ASN A 337 -9.83 10.83 -11.34
N PHE A 338 -9.84 10.91 -12.66
CA PHE A 338 -10.82 11.63 -13.46
C PHE A 338 -11.30 10.75 -14.64
N GLY A 339 -12.27 9.91 -14.38
CA GLY A 339 -12.69 8.89 -15.33
C GLY A 339 -11.56 7.90 -15.62
N GLU A 340 -11.14 7.80 -16.89
CA GLU A 340 -10.02 6.96 -17.31
C GLU A 340 -8.64 7.66 -17.21
N TRP A 341 -8.62 8.90 -16.71
CA TRP A 341 -7.42 9.70 -16.55
C TRP A 341 -6.91 9.70 -15.12
N LEU A 342 -5.62 9.54 -14.95
CA LEU A 342 -4.91 9.86 -13.72
C LEU A 342 -4.15 11.16 -13.95
N LEU A 343 -4.55 12.20 -13.24
CA LEU A 343 -3.96 13.54 -13.32
C LEU A 343 -3.01 13.72 -12.13
N GLN A 344 -1.89 14.34 -12.40
CA GLN A 344 -0.91 14.73 -11.40
C GLN A 344 -0.82 16.24 -11.36
N VAL A 345 -1.12 16.82 -10.20
CA VAL A 345 -1.22 18.25 -10.01
C VAL A 345 -0.36 18.68 -8.84
N ASP A 346 0.39 19.77 -8.99
CA ASP A 346 1.20 20.35 -7.91
C ASP A 346 0.34 21.25 -6.99
N ILE A 347 0.98 21.78 -5.95
CA ILE A 347 0.32 22.67 -4.98
C ILE A 347 -0.11 24.03 -5.56
N GLU A 348 0.40 24.39 -6.72
CA GLU A 348 0.01 25.60 -7.44
C GLU A 348 -1.19 25.37 -8.36
N GLY A 349 -1.73 24.14 -8.39
CA GLY A 349 -2.85 23.75 -9.25
C GLY A 349 -2.45 23.46 -10.69
N LYS A 350 -1.14 23.38 -10.97
CA LYS A 350 -0.62 23.12 -12.30
C LYS A 350 -0.60 21.61 -12.59
N LEU A 351 -1.11 21.26 -13.76
CA LEU A 351 -1.03 19.90 -14.28
C LEU A 351 0.42 19.55 -14.62
N VAL A 352 1.01 18.61 -13.87
CA VAL A 352 2.41 18.17 -14.03
C VAL A 352 2.52 17.04 -15.02
N ALA A 353 1.62 16.05 -14.91
CA ALA A 353 1.61 14.88 -15.79
C ALA A 353 0.23 14.25 -15.86
N THR A 354 0.01 13.44 -16.89
CA THR A 354 -1.23 12.68 -17.07
C THR A 354 -0.94 11.25 -17.49
N SER A 355 -1.84 10.34 -17.20
CA SER A 355 -1.89 9.01 -17.77
C SER A 355 -3.33 8.69 -18.14
N HIS A 356 -3.54 8.24 -19.39
CA HIS A 356 -4.83 7.74 -19.86
C HIS A 356 -4.75 6.22 -19.93
N ARG A 357 -5.43 5.56 -19.01
CA ARG A 357 -5.51 4.11 -18.98
C ARG A 357 -6.77 3.69 -18.21
N ARG A 358 -7.66 2.98 -18.91
CA ARG A 358 -8.83 2.36 -18.31
C ARG A 358 -8.41 1.48 -17.12
N GLY A 359 -9.12 1.60 -16.00
CA GLY A 359 -8.87 0.78 -14.80
C GLY A 359 -7.60 1.12 -14.02
N LEU A 360 -6.98 2.28 -14.28
CA LEU A 360 -5.86 2.78 -13.47
C LEU A 360 -6.39 3.67 -12.35
N GLY A 361 -5.95 3.43 -11.13
CA GLY A 361 -6.30 4.27 -10.01
C GLY A 361 -5.35 4.12 -8.83
N PRO A 362 -5.33 5.07 -7.91
CA PRO A 362 -4.57 4.95 -6.67
C PRO A 362 -5.30 4.04 -5.67
N ALA A 363 -4.56 3.14 -5.03
CA ALA A 363 -5.10 2.18 -4.06
C ALA A 363 -5.28 2.77 -2.64
N ASN A 364 -4.85 4.02 -2.40
CA ASN A 364 -4.76 4.63 -1.07
C ASN A 364 -3.92 3.80 -0.07
N LEU A 365 -2.96 3.08 -0.57
CA LEU A 365 -2.01 2.26 0.18
C LEU A 365 -0.59 2.72 -0.09
N TRP A 366 0.31 2.43 0.84
CA TRP A 366 1.73 2.79 0.73
C TRP A 366 2.57 1.52 0.77
N LEU A 367 3.21 1.19 -0.34
CA LEU A 367 4.02 0.00 -0.46
C LEU A 367 5.48 0.31 -0.15
N LYS A 368 5.98 -0.26 0.93
CA LYS A 368 7.41 -0.34 1.24
C LYS A 368 7.91 -1.72 0.84
N GLN A 369 8.45 -1.86 -0.38
CA GLN A 369 8.85 -3.15 -0.92
C GLN A 369 9.83 -3.88 0.01
N THR A 370 9.66 -5.21 0.16
CA THR A 370 10.49 -6.03 1.05
C THR A 370 10.97 -7.32 0.40
N LEU A 371 12.23 -7.67 0.67
CA LEU A 371 12.80 -8.99 0.37
C LEU A 371 12.94 -9.84 1.64
N VAL A 372 12.44 -9.37 2.77
CA VAL A 372 12.40 -10.11 4.02
C VAL A 372 11.50 -11.34 3.85
N GLN A 373 12.01 -12.49 4.23
CA GLN A 373 11.24 -13.72 4.23
C GLN A 373 10.42 -13.83 5.51
N HIS A 374 9.14 -14.09 5.37
CA HIS A 374 8.21 -14.28 6.48
C HIS A 374 7.94 -15.77 6.68
N THR A 375 8.12 -16.24 7.90
CA THR A 375 8.02 -17.65 8.26
C THR A 375 6.60 -18.21 8.20
N PHE A 376 5.59 -17.34 8.21
CA PHE A 376 4.20 -17.75 8.13
C PHE A 376 3.77 -18.17 6.72
N PHE A 377 4.42 -17.69 5.64
CA PHE A 377 4.01 -18.06 4.29
C PHE A 377 3.97 -19.57 4.05
N PRO A 378 5.06 -20.32 4.33
CA PRO A 378 5.04 -21.77 4.11
C PRO A 378 4.05 -22.55 5.01
N THR A 379 3.53 -21.92 6.09
CA THR A 379 2.55 -22.57 6.99
C THR A 379 1.10 -22.38 6.53
N LEU A 380 0.87 -21.47 5.56
CA LEU A 380 -0.46 -21.22 5.01
C LEU A 380 -0.77 -22.24 3.90
N GLU A 381 -1.96 -22.83 3.96
CA GLU A 381 -2.45 -23.73 2.92
C GLU A 381 -2.56 -22.99 1.58
N GLY A 382 -2.17 -23.65 0.48
CA GLY A 382 -2.18 -23.04 -0.85
C GLY A 382 -1.07 -22.00 -1.08
N TYR A 383 -0.05 -21.94 -0.21
CA TYR A 383 1.12 -21.10 -0.44
C TYR A 383 1.84 -21.42 -1.75
N VAL A 384 2.14 -20.39 -2.52
CA VAL A 384 2.89 -20.48 -3.77
C VAL A 384 3.96 -19.37 -3.85
N ALA A 385 5.01 -19.63 -4.62
CA ALA A 385 6.06 -18.66 -4.89
C ALA A 385 6.49 -18.75 -6.36
N ASN A 386 6.58 -17.59 -7.04
CA ASN A 386 6.93 -17.46 -8.46
C ASN A 386 6.04 -18.29 -9.43
N SER A 387 4.78 -18.45 -9.08
CA SER A 387 3.75 -19.13 -9.87
C SER A 387 2.42 -18.41 -9.75
N ALA A 388 1.35 -18.92 -10.33
CA ALA A 388 0.03 -18.30 -10.23
C ALA A 388 -0.32 -17.91 -8.79
N PRO A 389 -1.00 -16.78 -8.57
CA PRO A 389 -1.56 -15.89 -9.60
C PRO A 389 -0.55 -14.88 -10.21
N PHE A 390 0.73 -14.93 -9.86
CA PHE A 390 1.73 -14.03 -10.45
C PHE A 390 2.10 -14.46 -11.87
N ILE A 391 2.02 -13.51 -12.85
CA ILE A 391 2.41 -13.68 -14.26
C ILE A 391 3.51 -12.72 -14.68
#